data_58752bc11f6c3d4ea625faf7b09e510c
#
_entry.id   58752bc11f6c3d4ea625faf7b09e510c
#
_cell.length_a   1.000
_cell.length_b   1.000
_cell.length_c   1.000
_cell.angle_alpha   90.00
_cell.angle_beta   90.00
_cell.angle_gamma   90.00
#
_symmetry.space_group_name_H-M   'P 1'
#
loop_
_entity.id
_entity.type
_entity.pdbx_description
1 polymer ?
#
loop_
_entity_poly.entity_id
_entity_poly.type
_entity_poly.pdbx_seq_one_letter_code
_entity_poly.pdbx_strand_id
1 'polypeptide(L)'
;MKKISYLFIMILFSTLALSKDYYFITGINNNKIETGITVSTASLDEDDDDMFFTIGYNYSDNLGIDISFFETGDATLSGDNGDRFTLEGTEYEFIVNNAKISVSSENIAIGLRPKAKLSEELDVFGRIGYHFYEATASASGDGITTASLTDDDSSDFFYGFGLSYKVDNFYLNAGLEYYQLDYDYIDEIKTEFISIGFISEF
;
A
#
# COMPACT_ATOMS: atom_id res chain seq x y z
N MET A 1 -8.35 17.15 -6.80
CA MET A 1 -9.43 16.22 -6.46
C MET A 1 -9.33 15.65 -5.04
N LYS A 2 -8.17 15.72 -4.36
CA LYS A 2 -7.91 15.15 -2.99
C LYS A 2 -8.90 15.57 -1.87
N LYS A 3 -9.52 16.76 -1.93
CA LYS A 3 -10.43 17.24 -0.85
C LYS A 3 -11.86 16.67 -0.91
N ILE A 4 -12.27 16.07 -2.02
CA ILE A 4 -13.63 15.51 -2.18
C ILE A 4 -13.67 14.07 -1.65
N SER A 5 -12.57 13.33 -1.76
CA SER A 5 -12.46 11.94 -1.26
C SER A 5 -12.66 11.84 0.24
N TYR A 6 -12.05 12.72 1.03
CA TYR A 6 -12.19 12.68 2.51
C TYR A 6 -13.60 13.00 2.99
N LEU A 7 -14.31 13.91 2.30
CA LEU A 7 -15.69 14.24 2.64
C LEU A 7 -16.66 13.09 2.33
N PHE A 8 -16.42 12.37 1.23
CA PHE A 8 -17.23 11.21 0.85
C PHE A 8 -17.04 10.04 1.81
N ILE A 9 -15.80 9.82 2.27
CA ILE A 9 -15.47 8.83 3.29
C ILE A 9 -16.16 9.16 4.61
N MET A 10 -16.15 10.43 5.08
CA MET A 10 -16.84 10.85 6.31
C MET A 10 -18.36 10.68 6.24
N ILE A 11 -18.98 10.89 5.08
CA ILE A 11 -20.44 10.71 4.91
C ILE A 11 -20.83 9.23 4.92
N LEU A 12 -20.01 8.36 4.32
CA LEU A 12 -20.19 6.90 4.40
C LEU A 12 -20.13 6.40 5.85
N PHE A 13 -19.25 6.95 6.69
CA PHE A 13 -19.14 6.59 8.10
C PHE A 13 -20.44 6.82 8.90
N SER A 14 -21.19 7.88 8.57
CA SER A 14 -22.39 8.22 9.33
C SER A 14 -23.58 7.29 9.06
N THR A 15 -23.58 6.55 7.95
CA THR A 15 -24.66 5.66 7.55
C THR A 15 -24.37 4.18 7.81
N LEU A 16 -23.09 3.79 7.89
CA LEU A 16 -22.66 2.40 8.11
C LEU A 16 -22.58 2.02 9.60
N ALA A 17 -22.69 2.99 10.52
CA ALA A 17 -22.59 2.79 11.96
C ALA A 17 -23.78 2.00 12.59
N LEU A 18 -24.63 1.35 11.80
CA LEU A 18 -25.90 0.76 12.29
C LEU A 18 -25.94 -0.77 12.25
N SER A 19 -24.83 -1.47 11.93
CA SER A 19 -24.82 -2.94 11.87
C SER A 19 -23.59 -3.49 12.59
N LYS A 20 -23.78 -4.52 13.43
CA LYS A 20 -22.73 -5.24 14.19
C LYS A 20 -21.67 -5.93 13.33
N ASP A 21 -21.88 -5.98 12.03
CA ASP A 21 -21.09 -6.78 11.11
C ASP A 21 -20.02 -5.95 10.38
N TYR A 22 -20.06 -4.62 10.49
CA TYR A 22 -19.06 -3.75 9.86
C TYR A 22 -17.87 -3.52 10.77
N TYR A 23 -16.68 -3.45 10.16
CA TYR A 23 -15.44 -3.07 10.84
C TYR A 23 -14.68 -2.01 10.05
N PHE A 24 -13.89 -1.25 10.77
CA PHE A 24 -13.04 -0.19 10.25
C PHE A 24 -11.63 -0.41 10.77
N ILE A 25 -10.65 -0.32 9.91
CA ILE A 25 -9.24 -0.46 10.26
C ILE A 25 -8.50 0.73 9.69
N THR A 26 -7.63 1.33 10.48
CA THR A 26 -6.68 2.34 10.03
C THR A 26 -5.33 2.10 10.69
N GLY A 27 -4.26 2.40 10.01
CA GLY A 27 -2.93 2.13 10.51
C GLY A 27 -1.85 2.76 9.66
N ILE A 28 -0.64 2.33 9.92
CA ILE A 28 0.57 2.73 9.22
C ILE A 28 1.11 1.49 8.52
N ASN A 29 1.48 1.63 7.27
CA ASN A 29 2.24 0.65 6.50
C ASN A 29 3.69 1.12 6.42
N ASN A 30 4.62 0.20 6.49
CA ASN A 30 5.95 0.35 5.93
C ASN A 30 5.94 -0.44 4.61
N ASN A 31 6.05 0.27 3.51
CA ASN A 31 6.01 -0.30 2.17
C ASN A 31 7.42 -0.41 1.61
N LYS A 32 7.79 -1.60 1.15
CA LYS A 32 8.98 -1.83 0.36
C LYS A 32 8.58 -2.09 -1.08
N ILE A 33 8.99 -1.21 -1.98
CA ILE A 33 8.72 -1.30 -3.42
C ILE A 33 9.93 -1.97 -4.08
N GLU A 34 9.76 -3.19 -4.59
CA GLU A 34 10.83 -3.89 -5.31
C GLU A 34 10.89 -3.42 -6.76
N THR A 35 11.89 -2.61 -7.08
CA THR A 35 12.03 -1.96 -8.40
C THR A 35 12.86 -2.75 -9.41
N GLY A 36 13.50 -3.85 -9.00
CA GLY A 36 14.46 -4.58 -9.83
C GLY A 36 15.73 -3.78 -10.19
N ILE A 37 15.92 -2.59 -9.59
CA ILE A 37 17.08 -1.73 -9.82
C ILE A 37 18.25 -2.18 -8.96
N THR A 38 19.43 -2.27 -9.55
CA THR A 38 20.68 -2.46 -8.82
C THR A 38 21.56 -1.22 -8.97
N VAL A 39 21.96 -0.61 -7.85
CA VAL A 39 22.80 0.59 -7.85
C VAL A 39 24.29 0.26 -7.79
N SER A 40 25.09 1.00 -8.56
CA SER A 40 26.56 0.92 -8.54
C SER A 40 27.16 2.11 -7.77
N THR A 41 26.82 3.33 -8.16
CA THR A 41 27.24 4.58 -7.49
C THR A 41 26.06 5.49 -7.13
N ALA A 42 24.91 5.32 -7.79
CA ALA A 42 23.66 5.97 -7.44
C ALA A 42 23.13 5.50 -6.07
N SER A 43 22.10 6.16 -5.55
CA SER A 43 21.40 5.80 -4.31
C SER A 43 19.97 5.38 -4.63
N LEU A 44 19.53 4.28 -4.03
CA LEU A 44 18.18 3.76 -4.13
C LEU A 44 17.56 3.67 -2.74
N ASP A 45 16.36 4.22 -2.59
CA ASP A 45 15.52 4.13 -1.40
C ASP A 45 14.18 3.53 -1.83
N GLU A 46 13.88 2.34 -1.36
CA GLU A 46 12.69 1.56 -1.71
C GLU A 46 11.68 1.46 -0.57
N ASP A 47 12.02 2.01 0.62
CA ASP A 47 11.18 1.93 1.81
C ASP A 47 10.49 3.26 2.05
N ASP A 48 9.17 3.26 2.23
CA ASP A 48 8.42 4.44 2.66
C ASP A 48 7.25 4.05 3.57
N ASP A 49 6.90 4.96 4.47
CA ASP A 49 5.78 4.80 5.40
C ASP A 49 4.57 5.58 4.92
N ASP A 50 3.40 4.95 4.94
CA ASP A 50 2.15 5.63 4.63
C ASP A 50 1.00 5.16 5.52
N MET A 51 -0.15 5.79 5.38
CA MET A 51 -1.37 5.44 6.08
C MET A 51 -2.32 4.66 5.20
N PHE A 52 -3.02 3.69 5.79
CA PHE A 52 -4.08 2.99 5.11
C PHE A 52 -5.40 3.06 5.87
N PHE A 53 -6.45 2.81 5.13
CA PHE A 53 -7.80 2.76 5.64
C PHE A 53 -8.56 1.58 5.03
N THR A 54 -9.24 0.79 5.87
CA THR A 54 -10.03 -0.38 5.42
C THR A 54 -11.43 -0.30 6.01
N ILE A 55 -12.41 -0.57 5.17
CA ILE A 55 -13.80 -0.82 5.56
C ILE A 55 -14.11 -2.27 5.23
N GLY A 56 -14.69 -3.00 6.16
CA GLY A 56 -15.06 -4.38 5.94
C GLY A 56 -16.39 -4.76 6.55
N TYR A 57 -16.90 -5.89 6.09
CA TYR A 57 -18.11 -6.53 6.56
C TYR A 57 -17.81 -7.98 6.95
N ASN A 58 -18.18 -8.38 8.16
CA ASN A 58 -18.08 -9.77 8.61
C ASN A 58 -19.30 -10.56 8.08
N TYR A 59 -19.07 -11.33 7.04
CA TYR A 59 -20.10 -12.25 6.51
C TYR A 59 -20.41 -13.39 7.50
N SER A 60 -19.39 -13.80 8.26
CA SER A 60 -19.49 -14.80 9.34
C SER A 60 -18.41 -14.54 10.38
N ASP A 61 -18.41 -15.31 11.47
CA ASP A 61 -17.36 -15.24 12.51
C ASP A 61 -15.95 -15.50 11.95
N ASN A 62 -15.85 -16.24 10.85
CA ASN A 62 -14.59 -16.68 10.28
C ASN A 62 -14.25 -16.05 8.92
N LEU A 63 -15.13 -15.22 8.36
CA LEU A 63 -14.94 -14.64 7.03
C LEU A 63 -15.44 -13.20 6.98
N GLY A 64 -14.57 -12.28 6.60
CA GLY A 64 -14.87 -10.91 6.24
C GLY A 64 -14.64 -10.66 4.75
N ILE A 65 -15.22 -9.57 4.26
CA ILE A 65 -14.95 -8.95 2.95
C ILE A 65 -14.59 -7.51 3.23
N ASP A 66 -13.54 -7.00 2.61
CA ASP A 66 -13.10 -5.63 2.84
C ASP A 66 -12.63 -4.89 1.58
N ILE A 67 -12.60 -3.57 1.73
CA ILE A 67 -12.03 -2.64 0.76
C ILE A 67 -11.02 -1.79 1.52
N SER A 68 -9.78 -1.75 1.02
CA SER A 68 -8.71 -0.92 1.56
C SER A 68 -8.28 0.15 0.58
N PHE A 69 -7.86 1.30 1.11
CA PHE A 69 -7.32 2.44 0.39
C PHE A 69 -5.97 2.77 0.99
N PHE A 70 -4.93 2.82 0.17
CA PHE A 70 -3.58 3.15 0.60
C PHE A 70 -2.75 3.70 -0.55
N GLU A 71 -1.72 4.47 -0.20
CA GLU A 71 -0.65 4.89 -1.09
C GLU A 71 0.61 4.08 -0.71
N THR A 72 1.56 3.92 -1.61
CA THR A 72 2.77 3.16 -1.32
C THR A 72 3.91 4.02 -0.80
N GLY A 73 3.76 5.35 -0.86
CA GLY A 73 4.90 6.26 -0.77
C GLY A 73 5.78 6.19 -2.02
N ASP A 74 6.99 6.74 -1.93
CA ASP A 74 7.91 6.90 -3.07
C ASP A 74 9.10 5.93 -2.98
N ALA A 75 9.27 5.02 -3.96
CA ALA A 75 10.60 4.46 -4.24
C ALA A 75 11.41 5.48 -5.02
N THR A 76 12.62 5.80 -4.56
CA THR A 76 13.43 6.88 -5.10
C THR A 76 14.83 6.41 -5.49
N LEU A 77 15.16 6.58 -6.78
CA LEU A 77 16.50 6.46 -7.30
C LEU A 77 17.10 7.86 -7.49
N SER A 78 18.25 8.12 -6.91
CA SER A 78 18.93 9.43 -7.00
C SER A 78 20.42 9.32 -7.27
N GLY A 79 20.99 10.34 -7.92
CA GLY A 79 22.41 10.41 -8.22
C GLY A 79 22.81 11.73 -8.87
N ASP A 80 24.12 11.87 -9.03
CA ASP A 80 24.74 12.97 -9.75
C ASP A 80 25.24 12.54 -11.13
N ASN A 81 25.63 13.50 -11.96
CA ASN A 81 26.18 13.23 -13.29
C ASN A 81 27.37 12.24 -13.20
N GLY A 82 27.26 11.13 -13.92
CA GLY A 82 28.21 10.02 -13.92
C GLY A 82 27.86 8.88 -12.97
N ASP A 83 26.88 9.04 -12.09
CA ASP A 83 26.41 7.94 -11.25
C ASP A 83 25.62 6.90 -12.04
N ARG A 84 25.78 5.62 -11.68
CA ARG A 84 25.31 4.50 -12.46
C ARG A 84 24.38 3.57 -11.68
N PHE A 85 23.45 3.02 -12.42
CA PHE A 85 22.54 1.97 -11.97
C PHE A 85 22.22 1.00 -13.10
N THR A 86 21.72 -0.17 -12.75
CA THR A 86 21.31 -1.22 -13.71
C THR A 86 19.81 -1.47 -13.51
N LEU A 87 19.07 -1.45 -14.61
CA LEU A 87 17.66 -1.82 -14.67
C LEU A 87 17.52 -2.92 -15.73
N GLU A 88 16.89 -4.05 -15.38
CA GLU A 88 16.72 -5.22 -16.26
C GLU A 88 18.02 -5.68 -16.95
N GLY A 89 19.14 -5.60 -16.24
CA GLY A 89 20.46 -6.00 -16.78
C GLY A 89 21.10 -4.98 -17.72
N THR A 90 20.47 -3.84 -17.98
CA THR A 90 21.02 -2.73 -18.76
C THR A 90 21.59 -1.66 -17.84
N GLU A 91 22.85 -1.27 -18.07
CA GLU A 91 23.51 -0.21 -17.29
C GLU A 91 23.11 1.16 -17.84
N TYR A 92 22.74 2.07 -16.93
CA TYR A 92 22.39 3.46 -17.19
C TYR A 92 23.29 4.39 -16.37
N GLU A 93 23.43 5.64 -16.82
CA GLU A 93 24.20 6.68 -16.15
C GLU A 93 23.40 7.99 -16.09
N PHE A 94 23.38 8.65 -14.93
CA PHE A 94 22.80 9.98 -14.81
C PHE A 94 23.65 11.01 -15.55
N ILE A 95 22.99 11.86 -16.35
CA ILE A 95 23.64 12.88 -17.19
C ILE A 95 23.52 14.30 -16.60
N VAL A 96 22.88 14.44 -15.44
CA VAL A 96 22.70 15.70 -14.70
C VAL A 96 22.97 15.50 -13.22
N ASN A 97 23.28 16.57 -12.50
CA ASN A 97 23.40 16.53 -11.04
C ASN A 97 22.01 16.62 -10.38
N ASN A 98 21.93 16.21 -9.12
CA ASN A 98 20.70 16.17 -8.34
C ASN A 98 19.54 15.43 -9.08
N ALA A 99 19.90 14.42 -9.87
CA ALA A 99 18.92 13.61 -10.57
C ALA A 99 18.12 12.78 -9.56
N LYS A 100 16.80 12.75 -9.74
CA LYS A 100 15.86 11.96 -8.94
C LYS A 100 14.80 11.34 -9.84
N ILE A 101 14.60 10.05 -9.71
CA ILE A 101 13.49 9.30 -10.29
C ILE A 101 12.71 8.73 -9.12
N SER A 102 11.41 9.00 -9.03
CA SER A 102 10.54 8.45 -7.99
C SER A 102 9.37 7.74 -8.62
N VAL A 103 8.97 6.61 -8.01
CA VAL A 103 7.81 5.83 -8.39
C VAL A 103 6.94 5.62 -7.17
N SER A 104 5.63 5.83 -7.31
CA SER A 104 4.62 5.59 -6.27
C SER A 104 3.35 5.04 -6.88
N SER A 105 2.45 4.48 -6.04
CA SER A 105 1.12 4.09 -6.50
C SER A 105 0.02 4.44 -5.50
N GLU A 106 -1.16 4.80 -6.04
CA GLU A 106 -2.42 4.89 -5.30
C GLU A 106 -3.21 3.59 -5.51
N ASN A 107 -3.70 2.97 -4.43
CA ASN A 107 -4.26 1.63 -4.48
C ASN A 107 -5.64 1.54 -3.83
N ILE A 108 -6.52 0.73 -4.45
CA ILE A 108 -7.78 0.27 -3.88
C ILE A 108 -7.76 -1.26 -3.91
N ALA A 109 -7.74 -1.91 -2.75
CA ALA A 109 -7.74 -3.37 -2.66
C ALA A 109 -9.12 -3.88 -2.19
N ILE A 110 -9.63 -4.91 -2.87
CA ILE A 110 -10.88 -5.60 -2.51
C ILE A 110 -10.54 -7.05 -2.21
N GLY A 111 -10.84 -7.51 -1.00
CA GLY A 111 -10.42 -8.82 -0.57
C GLY A 111 -11.38 -9.58 0.33
N LEU A 112 -11.10 -10.86 0.43
CA LEU A 112 -11.63 -11.75 1.46
C LEU A 112 -10.66 -11.75 2.64
N ARG A 113 -11.22 -11.75 3.85
CA ARG A 113 -10.47 -11.82 5.10
C ARG A 113 -10.90 -13.05 5.92
N PRO A 114 -10.41 -14.26 5.60
CA PRO A 114 -10.58 -15.42 6.47
C PRO A 114 -9.85 -15.20 7.80
N LYS A 115 -10.45 -15.63 8.89
CA LYS A 115 -9.88 -15.53 10.24
C LYS A 115 -10.18 -16.77 11.07
N ALA A 116 -9.28 -17.06 12.00
CA ALA A 116 -9.44 -18.16 12.96
C ALA A 116 -9.00 -17.71 14.36
N LYS A 117 -9.77 -18.09 15.38
CA LYS A 117 -9.46 -17.81 16.77
C LYS A 117 -8.30 -18.68 17.25
N LEU A 118 -7.28 -18.08 17.83
CA LEU A 118 -6.20 -18.74 18.55
C LEU A 118 -6.47 -18.73 20.08
N SER A 119 -7.11 -17.65 20.58
CA SER A 119 -7.59 -17.54 21.97
C SER A 119 -8.87 -16.68 22.01
N GLU A 120 -9.33 -16.30 23.21
CA GLU A 120 -10.48 -15.37 23.36
C GLU A 120 -10.15 -13.95 22.84
N GLU A 121 -8.87 -13.55 22.93
CA GLU A 121 -8.41 -12.22 22.53
C GLU A 121 -7.59 -12.21 21.24
N LEU A 122 -7.11 -13.36 20.76
CA LEU A 122 -6.18 -13.42 19.63
C LEU A 122 -6.75 -14.20 18.46
N ASP A 123 -6.85 -13.55 17.33
CA ASP A 123 -7.18 -14.13 16.03
C ASP A 123 -5.96 -14.12 15.12
N VAL A 124 -5.83 -15.12 14.27
CA VAL A 124 -5.02 -15.08 13.05
C VAL A 124 -5.93 -14.81 11.86
N PHE A 125 -5.50 -14.00 10.93
CA PHE A 125 -6.25 -13.75 9.69
C PHE A 125 -5.35 -13.82 8.46
N GLY A 126 -5.97 -14.16 7.33
CA GLY A 126 -5.41 -13.97 6.00
C GLY A 126 -6.15 -12.85 5.27
N ARG A 127 -5.56 -12.31 4.22
CA ARG A 127 -6.23 -11.49 3.22
C ARG A 127 -5.84 -11.97 1.83
N ILE A 128 -6.78 -11.97 0.90
CA ILE A 128 -6.58 -12.40 -0.47
C ILE A 128 -7.58 -11.69 -1.38
N GLY A 129 -7.12 -11.16 -2.49
CA GLY A 129 -8.01 -10.44 -3.39
C GLY A 129 -7.30 -9.82 -4.57
N TYR A 130 -7.93 -8.79 -5.09
CA TYR A 130 -7.40 -7.96 -6.17
C TYR A 130 -7.25 -6.52 -5.70
N HIS A 131 -6.19 -5.86 -6.14
CA HIS A 131 -6.04 -4.44 -6.00
C HIS A 131 -6.03 -3.77 -7.38
N PHE A 132 -6.57 -2.56 -7.41
CA PHE A 132 -6.58 -1.65 -8.55
C PHE A 132 -5.62 -0.54 -8.20
N TYR A 133 -4.70 -0.22 -9.09
CA TYR A 133 -3.67 0.77 -8.82
C TYR A 133 -3.44 1.71 -10.00
N GLU A 134 -3.04 2.93 -9.66
CA GLU A 134 -2.51 3.92 -10.59
C GLU A 134 -1.06 4.20 -10.19
N ALA A 135 -0.11 3.82 -11.04
CA ALA A 135 1.31 4.06 -10.81
C ALA A 135 1.74 5.39 -11.41
N THR A 136 2.55 6.15 -10.68
CA THR A 136 3.12 7.42 -11.14
C THR A 136 4.63 7.38 -11.03
N ALA A 137 5.31 7.59 -12.16
CA ALA A 137 6.75 7.82 -12.21
C ALA A 137 7.03 9.31 -12.43
N SER A 138 7.99 9.86 -11.70
CA SER A 138 8.44 11.24 -11.88
C SER A 138 9.97 11.31 -12.01
N ALA A 139 10.46 12.23 -12.82
CA ALA A 139 11.89 12.47 -12.98
C ALA A 139 12.19 13.98 -12.84
N SER A 140 13.27 14.30 -12.14
CA SER A 140 13.75 15.66 -11.94
C SER A 140 15.27 15.71 -11.90
N GLY A 141 15.87 16.91 -12.01
CA GLY A 141 17.32 17.11 -11.92
C GLY A 141 17.70 18.54 -12.31
N ASP A 142 18.99 18.87 -12.19
CA ASP A 142 19.49 20.21 -12.51
C ASP A 142 19.23 20.56 -14.00
N GLY A 143 18.48 21.65 -14.23
CA GLY A 143 18.12 22.11 -15.57
C GLY A 143 17.01 21.29 -16.26
N ILE A 144 16.44 20.30 -15.58
CA ILE A 144 15.32 19.51 -16.06
C ILE A 144 14.04 19.98 -15.37
N THR A 145 13.03 20.32 -16.17
CA THR A 145 11.67 20.51 -15.63
C THR A 145 11.14 19.14 -15.19
N THR A 146 10.61 19.05 -13.97
CA THR A 146 10.00 17.80 -13.46
C THR A 146 9.00 17.26 -14.50
N ALA A 147 9.25 16.06 -14.95
CA ALA A 147 8.35 15.29 -15.81
C ALA A 147 7.65 14.25 -14.94
N SER A 148 6.36 14.10 -15.09
CA SER A 148 5.58 13.02 -14.44
C SER A 148 4.89 12.23 -15.54
N LEU A 149 5.00 10.93 -15.43
CA LEU A 149 4.30 9.95 -16.25
C LEU A 149 3.37 9.20 -15.31
N THR A 150 2.10 9.23 -15.59
CA THR A 150 1.12 8.37 -14.90
C THR A 150 0.76 7.30 -15.89
N ASP A 151 0.83 6.05 -15.46
CA ASP A 151 0.42 4.93 -16.30
C ASP A 151 -1.07 4.66 -16.11
N ASP A 152 -1.64 3.95 -17.09
CA ASP A 152 -3.05 3.58 -17.06
C ASP A 152 -3.35 2.70 -15.84
N ASP A 153 -4.58 2.80 -15.35
CA ASP A 153 -5.11 1.96 -14.27
C ASP A 153 -4.92 0.48 -14.59
N SER A 154 -4.34 -0.25 -13.68
CA SER A 154 -4.19 -1.70 -13.77
C SER A 154 -4.75 -2.40 -12.55
N SER A 155 -4.80 -3.72 -12.57
CA SER A 155 -5.27 -4.52 -11.44
C SER A 155 -4.51 -5.83 -11.36
N ASP A 156 -4.13 -6.22 -10.16
CA ASP A 156 -3.43 -7.44 -9.91
C ASP A 156 -3.83 -8.07 -8.57
N PHE A 157 -3.25 -9.20 -8.29
CA PHE A 157 -3.55 -10.02 -7.13
C PHE A 157 -2.77 -9.54 -5.91
N PHE A 158 -3.41 -9.63 -4.73
CA PHE A 158 -2.70 -9.47 -3.47
C PHE A 158 -3.05 -10.60 -2.49
N TYR A 159 -2.14 -10.85 -1.56
CA TYR A 159 -2.35 -11.75 -0.44
C TYR A 159 -1.58 -11.28 0.79
N GLY A 160 -2.03 -11.70 1.96
CA GLY A 160 -1.38 -11.34 3.20
C GLY A 160 -1.88 -12.17 4.37
N PHE A 161 -1.23 -11.96 5.51
CA PHE A 161 -1.61 -12.58 6.76
C PHE A 161 -1.21 -11.71 7.95
N GLY A 162 -1.89 -11.89 9.06
CA GLY A 162 -1.61 -11.13 10.26
C GLY A 162 -2.26 -11.70 11.50
N LEU A 163 -2.02 -10.99 12.59
CA LEU A 163 -2.60 -11.24 13.91
C LEU A 163 -3.49 -10.06 14.30
N SER A 164 -4.57 -10.35 14.98
CA SER A 164 -5.52 -9.39 15.51
C SER A 164 -5.73 -9.66 16.99
N TYR A 165 -5.33 -8.72 17.84
CA TYR A 165 -5.47 -8.81 19.29
C TYR A 165 -6.58 -7.89 19.78
N LYS A 166 -7.58 -8.46 20.42
CA LYS A 166 -8.74 -7.74 20.96
C LYS A 166 -8.39 -7.01 22.25
N VAL A 167 -8.72 -5.71 22.31
CA VAL A 167 -8.59 -4.86 23.50
C VAL A 167 -9.92 -4.12 23.65
N ASP A 168 -10.76 -4.58 24.58
CA ASP A 168 -12.11 -4.05 24.78
C ASP A 168 -12.92 -3.99 23.46
N ASN A 169 -13.19 -2.79 22.96
CA ASN A 169 -14.02 -2.53 21.77
C ASN A 169 -13.19 -2.28 20.50
N PHE A 170 -11.88 -2.49 20.52
CA PHE A 170 -11.02 -2.32 19.37
C PHE A 170 -10.04 -3.50 19.22
N TYR A 171 -9.42 -3.59 18.05
CA TYR A 171 -8.45 -4.62 17.70
C TYR A 171 -7.14 -3.94 17.30
N LEU A 172 -6.04 -4.46 17.82
CA LEU A 172 -4.70 -4.15 17.33
C LEU A 172 -4.34 -5.22 16.31
N ASN A 173 -3.99 -4.81 15.10
CA ASN A 173 -3.57 -5.74 14.07
C ASN A 173 -2.12 -5.46 13.68
N ALA A 174 -1.42 -6.54 13.34
CA ALA A 174 -0.10 -6.47 12.72
C ALA A 174 0.03 -7.59 11.70
N GLY A 175 0.70 -7.35 10.59
CA GLY A 175 0.84 -8.36 9.55
C GLY A 175 1.69 -7.93 8.38
N LEU A 176 1.66 -8.78 7.36
CA LEU A 176 2.39 -8.64 6.11
C LEU A 176 1.41 -8.83 4.95
N GLU A 177 1.51 -7.97 3.95
CA GLU A 177 0.76 -8.09 2.70
C GLU A 177 1.71 -7.95 1.51
N TYR A 178 1.40 -8.63 0.44
CA TYR A 178 2.16 -8.66 -0.80
C TYR A 178 1.21 -8.29 -1.93
N TYR A 179 1.54 -7.23 -2.65
CA TYR A 179 0.79 -6.73 -3.79
C TYR A 179 1.64 -6.91 -5.05
N GLN A 180 1.16 -7.70 -5.99
CA GLN A 180 1.80 -7.85 -7.28
C GLN A 180 1.45 -6.66 -8.17
N LEU A 181 2.40 -6.20 -8.97
CA LEU A 181 2.17 -5.16 -9.97
C LEU A 181 2.75 -5.63 -11.30
N ASP A 182 1.93 -5.58 -12.34
CA ASP A 182 2.38 -5.78 -13.72
C ASP A 182 2.75 -4.42 -14.32
N TYR A 183 3.85 -3.84 -13.81
CA TYR A 183 4.36 -2.55 -14.23
C TYR A 183 5.85 -2.66 -14.55
N ASP A 184 6.30 -2.08 -15.68
CA ASP A 184 7.65 -2.26 -16.26
C ASP A 184 8.82 -2.02 -15.27
N TYR A 185 8.57 -1.35 -14.14
CA TYR A 185 9.62 -0.93 -13.19
C TYR A 185 9.35 -1.33 -11.74
N ILE A 186 8.26 -2.05 -11.46
CA ILE A 186 7.89 -2.51 -10.12
C ILE A 186 7.37 -3.93 -10.24
N ASP A 187 8.03 -4.88 -9.57
CA ASP A 187 7.62 -6.27 -9.57
C ASP A 187 6.63 -6.59 -8.45
N GLU A 188 6.90 -6.09 -7.24
CA GLU A 188 6.12 -6.39 -6.04
C GLU A 188 6.21 -5.25 -5.02
N ILE A 189 5.13 -5.02 -4.29
CA ILE A 189 5.14 -4.20 -3.06
C ILE A 189 4.94 -5.13 -1.88
N LYS A 190 5.91 -5.15 -0.97
CA LYS A 190 5.81 -5.81 0.32
C LYS A 190 5.43 -4.79 1.37
N THR A 191 4.32 -5.01 2.05
CA THR A 191 3.78 -4.12 3.08
C THR A 191 3.83 -4.78 4.45
N GLU A 192 4.52 -4.18 5.41
CA GLU A 192 4.42 -4.48 6.83
C GLU A 192 3.49 -3.47 7.48
N PHE A 193 2.51 -3.90 8.26
CA PHE A 193 1.54 -2.97 8.83
C PHE A 193 1.27 -3.18 10.31
N ILE A 194 0.95 -2.06 10.99
CA ILE A 194 0.37 -2.02 12.33
C ILE A 194 -0.87 -1.14 12.27
N SER A 195 -1.99 -1.64 12.82
CA SER A 195 -3.25 -0.92 12.73
C SER A 195 -4.15 -1.09 13.94
N ILE A 196 -5.10 -0.18 14.05
CA ILE A 196 -6.22 -0.25 14.99
C ILE A 196 -7.50 -0.50 14.20
N GLY A 197 -8.24 -1.53 14.59
CA GLY A 197 -9.54 -1.84 14.05
C GLY A 197 -10.65 -1.61 15.07
N PHE A 198 -11.80 -1.12 14.58
CA PHE A 198 -13.00 -0.94 15.39
C PHE A 198 -14.11 -1.78 14.78
N ILE A 199 -14.82 -2.56 15.60
CA ILE A 199 -16.06 -3.20 15.21
C ILE A 199 -17.21 -2.36 15.75
N SER A 200 -18.14 -2.01 14.88
CA SER A 200 -19.36 -1.33 15.27
C SER A 200 -20.27 -2.31 16.04
N GLU A 201 -20.24 -2.24 17.34
CA GLU A 201 -21.23 -2.92 18.21
C GLU A 201 -22.36 -1.93 18.54
N PHE A 202 -23.35 -1.82 17.67
CA PHE A 202 -24.58 -1.10 17.96
C PHE A 202 -25.79 -2.04 17.97
#